data_51aee8f6037f6cb54fa5d0f74d83e295
#
_entry.id   51aee8f6037f6cb54fa5d0f74d83e295
#
_cell.length_a   1.000
_cell.length_b   1.000
_cell.length_c   1.000
_cell.angle_alpha   90.00
_cell.angle_beta   90.00
_cell.angle_gamma   90.00
#
_symmetry.space_group_name_H-M   'P 1'
#
loop_
_entity.id
_entity.type
_entity.pdbx_description
1 polymer ?
#
loop_
_entity_poly.entity_id
_entity_poly.type
_entity_poly.pdbx_seq_one_letter_code
_entity_poly.pdbx_strand_id
1 'polypeptide(L)'
;KQLLPVYDKPMIYYPVSVLMLAGIREILIISSPEHLDNYKRLFGTGEQFGLKFSYALQPRPEGLAQAFVIGRDFVGDDDVALILGDNLFFGANLDKAGRPTKIVEKPQNPESTWAVTGLYFYDNQVLDIAADVKPSARGELEITSVNEAYLQRGQLHVERMSRGYAWLDTGTHDSLLEASEFVRTLQHRQGLQVACLEEIAYLQHFISRDQLVARGEMFAKTAYGQNLLRLARESEDDLRLRRGK
;
A
#
# COMPACT_ATOMS: atom_id res chain seq x y z
N LYS A 1 -1.97 -11.26 -10.00
CA LYS A 1 -0.57 -10.99 -9.65
C LYS A 1 -0.44 -10.70 -8.15
N GLN A 2 -1.18 -9.74 -7.57
CA GLN A 2 -1.05 -9.26 -6.18
C GLN A 2 -1.36 -10.31 -5.10
N LEU A 3 -1.86 -11.48 -5.48
CA LEU A 3 -2.07 -12.62 -4.59
C LEU A 3 -0.92 -13.62 -4.60
N LEU A 4 0.08 -13.43 -5.48
CA LEU A 4 1.30 -14.23 -5.44
C LEU A 4 2.07 -13.93 -4.16
N PRO A 5 2.76 -14.94 -3.60
CA PRO A 5 3.55 -14.73 -2.40
C PRO A 5 4.80 -13.90 -2.71
N VAL A 6 5.08 -12.93 -1.84
CA VAL A 6 6.40 -12.31 -1.68
C VAL A 6 6.96 -12.83 -0.38
N TYR A 7 7.88 -13.77 -0.46
CA TYR A 7 8.44 -14.55 0.64
C TYR A 7 7.36 -15.38 1.38
N ASP A 8 6.81 -14.89 2.48
CA ASP A 8 5.97 -15.65 3.40
C ASP A 8 4.49 -15.20 3.45
N LYS A 9 4.11 -14.20 2.64
CA LYS A 9 2.73 -13.69 2.59
C LYS A 9 2.33 -13.13 1.22
N PRO A 10 1.03 -13.01 0.92
CA PRO A 10 0.57 -12.43 -0.35
C PRO A 10 1.09 -11.01 -0.56
N MET A 11 1.46 -10.69 -1.79
CA MET A 11 1.97 -9.37 -2.20
C MET A 11 1.11 -8.21 -1.72
N ILE A 12 -0.21 -8.36 -1.77
CA ILE A 12 -1.17 -7.31 -1.36
C ILE A 12 -1.04 -6.91 0.12
N TYR A 13 -0.43 -7.74 0.98
CA TYR A 13 -0.19 -7.40 2.39
C TYR A 13 0.75 -6.21 2.53
N TYR A 14 1.72 -6.05 1.63
CA TYR A 14 2.70 -4.98 1.69
C TYR A 14 2.07 -3.60 1.47
N PRO A 15 1.33 -3.32 0.39
CA PRO A 15 0.64 -2.04 0.25
C PRO A 15 -0.43 -1.82 1.34
N VAL A 16 -1.18 -2.85 1.75
CA VAL A 16 -2.13 -2.71 2.86
C VAL A 16 -1.42 -2.29 4.15
N SER A 17 -0.24 -2.86 4.44
CA SER A 17 0.55 -2.48 5.61
C SER A 17 0.96 -1.01 5.62
N VAL A 18 1.25 -0.44 4.46
CA VAL A 18 1.59 0.99 4.31
C VAL A 18 0.39 1.87 4.66
N LEU A 19 -0.80 1.54 4.16
CA LEU A 19 -2.03 2.26 4.52
C LEU A 19 -2.33 2.17 6.03
N MET A 20 -2.15 1.00 6.63
CA MET A 20 -2.33 0.81 8.07
C MET A 20 -1.33 1.65 8.88
N LEU A 21 -0.06 1.72 8.47
CA LEU A 21 0.96 2.54 9.11
C LEU A 21 0.64 4.04 8.99
N ALA A 22 -0.03 4.45 7.92
CA ALA A 22 -0.58 5.81 7.76
C ALA A 22 -1.86 6.06 8.57
N GLY A 23 -2.36 5.07 9.34
CA GLY A 23 -3.56 5.18 10.15
C GLY A 23 -4.87 4.96 9.38
N ILE A 24 -4.81 4.58 8.11
CA ILE A 24 -5.99 4.38 7.26
C ILE A 24 -6.62 3.02 7.60
N ARG A 25 -7.91 3.04 7.90
CA ARG A 25 -8.67 1.86 8.32
C ARG A 25 -9.76 1.44 7.33
N GLU A 26 -10.26 2.34 6.52
CA GLU A 26 -11.23 2.04 5.46
C GLU A 26 -10.50 1.90 4.13
N ILE A 27 -10.59 0.73 3.51
CA ILE A 27 -9.81 0.39 2.32
C ILE A 27 -10.74 -0.19 1.25
N LEU A 28 -10.74 0.42 0.06
CA LEU A 28 -11.40 -0.11 -1.11
C LEU A 28 -10.41 -0.91 -1.96
N ILE A 29 -10.71 -2.18 -2.19
CA ILE A 29 -9.96 -3.03 -3.13
C ILE A 29 -10.68 -3.02 -4.47
N ILE A 30 -10.02 -2.47 -5.48
CA ILE A 30 -10.50 -2.45 -6.86
C ILE A 30 -9.77 -3.54 -7.64
N SER A 31 -10.51 -4.44 -8.26
CA SER A 31 -9.94 -5.55 -9.02
C SER A 31 -10.82 -5.98 -10.18
N SER A 32 -10.23 -6.75 -11.11
CA SER A 32 -10.99 -7.36 -12.21
C SER A 32 -12.01 -8.38 -11.69
N PRO A 33 -13.07 -8.67 -12.47
CA PRO A 33 -14.10 -9.63 -12.07
C PRO A 33 -13.56 -11.01 -11.69
N GLU A 34 -12.54 -11.50 -12.42
CA GLU A 34 -11.98 -12.85 -12.21
C GLU A 34 -11.24 -13.00 -10.87
N HIS A 35 -10.80 -11.89 -10.27
CA HIS A 35 -9.92 -11.93 -9.10
C HIS A 35 -10.55 -11.35 -7.83
N LEU A 36 -11.63 -10.59 -7.93
CA LEU A 36 -12.22 -9.88 -6.78
C LEU A 36 -12.62 -10.83 -5.64
N ASP A 37 -13.19 -11.99 -5.96
CA ASP A 37 -13.61 -12.94 -4.95
C ASP A 37 -12.44 -13.58 -4.19
N ASN A 38 -11.25 -13.63 -4.77
CA ASN A 38 -10.05 -14.07 -4.07
C ASN A 38 -9.64 -13.07 -2.99
N TYR A 39 -9.76 -11.77 -3.25
CA TYR A 39 -9.52 -10.73 -2.24
C TYR A 39 -10.56 -10.76 -1.13
N LYS A 40 -11.84 -10.97 -1.47
CA LYS A 40 -12.89 -11.16 -0.46
C LYS A 40 -12.65 -12.36 0.44
N ARG A 41 -12.15 -13.49 -0.11
CA ARG A 41 -11.76 -14.66 0.68
C ARG A 41 -10.56 -14.40 1.59
N LEU A 42 -9.59 -13.60 1.11
CA LEU A 42 -8.37 -13.29 1.85
C LEU A 42 -8.63 -12.36 3.04
N PHE A 43 -9.39 -11.30 2.81
CA PHE A 43 -9.54 -10.21 3.77
C PHE A 43 -10.91 -10.17 4.47
N GLY A 44 -11.95 -10.76 3.87
CA GLY A 44 -13.32 -10.70 4.40
C GLY A 44 -13.77 -9.25 4.58
N THR A 45 -14.32 -8.94 5.75
CA THR A 45 -14.68 -7.56 6.15
C THR A 45 -13.50 -6.75 6.67
N GLY A 46 -12.39 -7.41 7.08
CA GLY A 46 -11.21 -6.78 7.66
C GLY A 46 -11.20 -6.70 9.18
N GLU A 47 -12.26 -7.14 9.86
CA GLU A 47 -12.40 -7.08 11.33
C GLU A 47 -11.23 -7.72 12.07
N GLN A 48 -10.65 -8.80 11.52
CA GLN A 48 -9.48 -9.48 12.09
C GLN A 48 -8.23 -8.60 12.17
N PHE A 49 -8.21 -7.48 11.45
CA PHE A 49 -7.14 -6.47 11.47
C PHE A 49 -7.62 -5.13 12.03
N GLY A 50 -8.87 -5.04 12.50
CA GLY A 50 -9.50 -3.79 12.90
C GLY A 50 -9.68 -2.81 11.73
N LEU A 51 -9.77 -3.32 10.51
CA LEU A 51 -10.00 -2.60 9.27
C LEU A 51 -11.44 -2.81 8.76
N LYS A 52 -11.81 -2.01 7.76
CA LYS A 52 -13.05 -2.18 6.98
C LYS A 52 -12.68 -2.22 5.50
N PHE A 53 -12.79 -3.41 4.90
CA PHE A 53 -12.60 -3.57 3.48
C PHE A 53 -13.92 -3.42 2.71
N SER A 54 -13.86 -2.67 1.63
CA SER A 54 -14.86 -2.61 0.58
C SER A 54 -14.27 -3.12 -0.73
N TYR A 55 -15.10 -3.53 -1.66
CA TYR A 55 -14.68 -4.17 -2.89
C TYR A 55 -15.43 -3.60 -4.08
N ALA A 56 -14.70 -3.22 -5.13
CA ALA A 56 -15.29 -2.73 -6.37
C ALA A 56 -14.69 -3.41 -7.58
N LEU A 57 -15.52 -3.55 -8.61
CA LEU A 57 -15.11 -4.14 -9.89
C LEU A 57 -14.49 -3.09 -10.79
N GLN A 58 -13.36 -3.43 -11.39
CA GLN A 58 -12.81 -2.75 -12.56
C GLN A 58 -13.06 -3.65 -13.79
N PRO A 59 -14.06 -3.36 -14.60
CA PRO A 59 -14.43 -4.25 -15.72
C PRO A 59 -13.33 -4.32 -16.81
N ARG A 60 -12.58 -3.24 -16.98
CA ARG A 60 -11.46 -3.12 -17.93
C ARG A 60 -10.34 -2.28 -17.31
N PRO A 61 -9.06 -2.64 -17.54
CA PRO A 61 -7.93 -1.87 -17.03
C PRO A 61 -7.70 -0.61 -17.90
N GLU A 62 -8.44 0.45 -17.63
CA GLU A 62 -8.40 1.70 -18.38
C GLU A 62 -7.50 2.77 -17.76
N GLY A 63 -6.58 2.36 -16.89
CA GLY A 63 -5.61 3.25 -16.26
C GLY A 63 -5.87 3.50 -14.77
N LEU A 64 -4.87 4.08 -14.08
CA LEU A 64 -4.90 4.25 -12.62
C LEU A 64 -5.89 5.32 -12.15
N ALA A 65 -6.10 6.38 -12.92
CA ALA A 65 -7.06 7.43 -12.55
C ALA A 65 -8.50 6.92 -12.54
N GLN A 66 -8.81 5.82 -13.24
CA GLN A 66 -10.12 5.16 -13.18
C GLN A 66 -10.49 4.73 -11.75
N ALA A 67 -9.52 4.49 -10.88
CA ALA A 67 -9.78 4.11 -9.49
C ALA A 67 -10.62 5.15 -8.75
N PHE A 68 -10.43 6.44 -9.02
CA PHE A 68 -11.22 7.53 -8.41
C PHE A 68 -12.64 7.61 -8.97
N VAL A 69 -12.81 7.26 -10.24
CA VAL A 69 -14.14 7.19 -10.86
C VAL A 69 -14.94 6.03 -10.26
N ILE A 70 -14.31 4.84 -10.13
CA ILE A 70 -14.94 3.66 -9.54
C ILE A 70 -15.17 3.86 -8.04
N GLY A 71 -14.25 4.50 -7.34
CA GLY A 71 -14.26 4.69 -5.90
C GLY A 71 -15.01 5.93 -5.41
N ARG A 72 -15.63 6.72 -6.28
CA ARG A 72 -16.27 8.01 -5.94
C ARG A 72 -17.20 7.89 -4.73
N ASP A 73 -18.12 6.94 -4.75
CA ASP A 73 -19.10 6.75 -3.67
C ASP A 73 -18.44 6.26 -2.36
N PHE A 74 -17.32 5.53 -2.46
CA PHE A 74 -16.55 5.10 -1.30
C PHE A 74 -15.78 6.25 -0.66
N VAL A 75 -15.19 7.12 -1.46
CA VAL A 75 -14.42 8.28 -0.99
C VAL A 75 -15.36 9.35 -0.40
N GLY A 76 -16.52 9.60 -1.04
CA GLY A 76 -17.46 10.63 -0.60
C GLY A 76 -16.81 12.00 -0.56
N ASP A 77 -16.81 12.63 0.62
CA ASP A 77 -16.26 13.98 0.86
C ASP A 77 -14.85 13.95 1.51
N ASP A 78 -14.28 12.76 1.72
CA ASP A 78 -13.00 12.60 2.42
C ASP A 78 -11.79 12.78 1.50
N ASP A 79 -10.61 13.01 2.10
CA ASP A 79 -9.32 12.85 1.45
C ASP A 79 -9.04 11.37 1.20
N VAL A 80 -8.21 11.05 0.21
CA VAL A 80 -7.98 9.67 -0.21
C VAL A 80 -6.51 9.36 -0.47
N ALA A 81 -6.09 8.15 -0.10
CA ALA A 81 -4.82 7.57 -0.54
C ALA A 81 -5.05 6.53 -1.64
N LEU A 82 -4.20 6.52 -2.66
CA LEU A 82 -4.12 5.47 -3.67
C LEU A 82 -2.77 4.79 -3.58
N ILE A 83 -2.77 3.46 -3.47
CA ILE A 83 -1.55 2.65 -3.49
C ILE A 83 -1.69 1.52 -4.52
N LEU A 84 -0.60 1.26 -5.25
CA LEU A 84 -0.57 0.16 -6.20
C LEU A 84 -0.35 -1.16 -5.49
N GLY A 85 -1.16 -2.16 -5.80
CA GLY A 85 -1.19 -3.46 -5.13
C GLY A 85 0.05 -4.34 -5.37
N ASP A 86 0.98 -3.92 -6.21
CA ASP A 86 2.24 -4.59 -6.54
C ASP A 86 3.49 -3.80 -6.12
N ASN A 87 3.31 -2.73 -5.36
CA ASN A 87 4.39 -1.93 -4.83
C ASN A 87 4.69 -2.29 -3.37
N LEU A 88 5.97 -2.44 -3.08
CA LEU A 88 6.48 -2.75 -1.76
C LEU A 88 7.36 -1.60 -1.29
N PHE A 89 7.04 -1.07 -0.12
CA PHE A 89 7.77 0.03 0.51
C PHE A 89 8.35 -0.44 1.84
N PHE A 90 9.60 -0.12 2.09
CA PHE A 90 10.26 -0.40 3.36
C PHE A 90 11.25 0.70 3.70
N GLY A 91 11.14 1.27 4.88
CA GLY A 91 12.05 2.32 5.35
C GLY A 91 11.36 3.23 6.35
N ALA A 92 12.12 4.20 6.86
CA ALA A 92 11.64 5.23 7.75
C ALA A 92 12.11 6.59 7.25
N ASN A 93 11.34 7.64 7.55
CA ASN A 93 11.62 9.04 7.24
C ASN A 93 11.64 9.37 5.74
N LEU A 94 10.64 10.07 5.30
CA LEU A 94 10.60 10.71 4.00
C LEU A 94 11.18 12.13 4.11
N ASP A 95 11.97 12.53 3.11
CA ASP A 95 12.51 13.89 3.04
C ASP A 95 11.58 14.77 2.21
N LYS A 96 11.18 15.93 2.75
CA LYS A 96 10.44 16.92 1.99
C LYS A 96 11.27 17.40 0.80
N ALA A 97 10.78 17.14 -0.41
CA ALA A 97 11.46 17.50 -1.65
C ALA A 97 11.01 18.85 -2.22
N GLY A 98 9.91 19.39 -1.72
CA GLY A 98 9.32 20.61 -2.23
C GLY A 98 8.38 20.37 -3.42
N ARG A 99 8.29 21.34 -4.32
CA ARG A 99 7.37 21.29 -5.47
C ARG A 99 8.10 20.81 -6.71
N PRO A 100 7.58 19.80 -7.43
CA PRO A 100 8.10 19.42 -8.73
C PRO A 100 7.82 20.52 -9.76
N THR A 101 8.65 20.60 -10.79
CA THR A 101 8.47 21.55 -11.89
C THR A 101 7.90 20.89 -13.14
N LYS A 102 8.02 19.57 -13.25
CA LYS A 102 7.57 18.78 -14.41
C LYS A 102 7.31 17.35 -13.97
N ILE A 103 6.31 16.74 -14.57
CA ILE A 103 6.04 15.30 -14.48
C ILE A 103 5.77 14.79 -15.90
N VAL A 104 6.27 13.61 -16.25
CA VAL A 104 6.11 13.02 -17.59
C VAL A 104 5.82 11.54 -17.46
N GLU A 105 4.79 11.07 -18.18
CA GLU A 105 4.43 9.66 -18.24
C GLU A 105 5.43 8.88 -19.10
N LYS A 106 6.11 7.91 -18.49
CA LYS A 106 6.99 6.91 -19.13
C LYS A 106 7.79 7.42 -20.34
N PRO A 107 8.61 8.48 -20.20
CA PRO A 107 9.37 9.05 -21.31
C PRO A 107 10.40 8.04 -21.84
N GLN A 108 10.58 7.96 -23.15
CA GLN A 108 11.64 7.11 -23.75
C GLN A 108 13.03 7.57 -23.36
N ASN A 109 13.22 8.91 -23.26
CA ASN A 109 14.47 9.51 -22.81
C ASN A 109 14.18 10.40 -21.59
N PRO A 110 14.30 9.87 -20.36
CA PRO A 110 14.02 10.64 -19.15
C PRO A 110 15.06 11.74 -18.94
N GLU A 111 14.60 12.95 -18.60
CA GLU A 111 15.47 14.10 -18.28
C GLU A 111 16.09 13.99 -16.88
N SER A 112 15.59 13.09 -16.04
CA SER A 112 16.08 12.85 -14.68
C SER A 112 16.01 11.39 -14.30
N THR A 113 16.70 11.00 -13.22
CA THR A 113 16.66 9.67 -12.64
C THR A 113 15.57 9.51 -11.57
N TRP A 114 14.77 10.54 -11.33
CA TRP A 114 13.68 10.47 -10.36
C TRP A 114 12.47 9.76 -10.95
N ALA A 115 11.94 8.80 -10.22
CA ALA A 115 10.72 8.08 -10.57
C ALA A 115 9.63 8.34 -9.54
N VAL A 116 8.39 8.55 -10.01
CA VAL A 116 7.21 8.61 -9.16
C VAL A 116 6.81 7.17 -8.84
N THR A 117 6.64 6.89 -7.56
CA THR A 117 6.22 5.57 -7.08
C THR A 117 4.70 5.46 -7.00
N GLY A 118 4.20 4.25 -6.76
CA GLY A 118 2.76 3.96 -6.73
C GLY A 118 2.09 4.23 -5.38
N LEU A 119 2.40 5.36 -4.73
CA LEU A 119 1.74 5.81 -3.49
C LEU A 119 1.41 7.29 -3.60
N TYR A 120 0.14 7.63 -3.44
CA TYR A 120 -0.40 8.96 -3.64
C TYR A 120 -1.37 9.32 -2.52
N PHE A 121 -1.38 10.60 -2.13
CA PHE A 121 -2.34 11.17 -1.20
C PHE A 121 -2.97 12.41 -1.85
N TYR A 122 -4.27 12.46 -1.89
CA TYR A 122 -5.03 13.52 -2.53
C TYR A 122 -6.13 14.04 -1.62
N ASP A 123 -6.42 15.32 -1.76
CA ASP A 123 -7.66 15.88 -1.26
C ASP A 123 -8.85 15.46 -2.14
N ASN A 124 -10.06 15.79 -1.73
CA ASN A 124 -11.28 15.38 -2.40
C ASN A 124 -11.43 15.90 -3.85
N GLN A 125 -10.70 16.98 -4.21
CA GLN A 125 -10.71 17.51 -5.60
C GLN A 125 -10.29 16.44 -6.63
N VAL A 126 -9.55 15.42 -6.22
CA VAL A 126 -9.12 14.34 -7.11
C VAL A 126 -10.26 13.64 -7.83
N LEU A 127 -11.41 13.54 -7.21
CA LEU A 127 -12.59 12.89 -7.80
C LEU A 127 -13.07 13.59 -9.07
N ASP A 128 -13.10 14.92 -9.05
CA ASP A 128 -13.51 15.72 -10.21
C ASP A 128 -12.39 15.83 -11.23
N ILE A 129 -11.14 16.00 -10.77
CA ILE A 129 -9.97 15.97 -11.67
C ILE A 129 -9.91 14.66 -12.44
N ALA A 130 -10.08 13.52 -11.78
CA ALA A 130 -10.01 12.21 -12.41
C ALA A 130 -11.17 11.95 -13.38
N ALA A 131 -12.36 12.50 -13.11
CA ALA A 131 -13.51 12.41 -14.01
C ALA A 131 -13.27 13.16 -15.33
N ASP A 132 -12.47 14.22 -15.32
CA ASP A 132 -12.13 15.04 -16.48
C ASP A 132 -10.90 14.53 -17.26
N VAL A 133 -10.16 13.53 -16.73
CA VAL A 133 -8.98 12.94 -17.41
C VAL A 133 -9.41 12.26 -18.71
N LYS A 134 -8.71 12.59 -19.78
CA LYS A 134 -8.90 11.94 -21.08
C LYS A 134 -7.89 10.82 -21.27
N PRO A 135 -8.27 9.75 -21.98
CA PRO A 135 -7.33 8.68 -22.30
C PRO A 135 -6.08 9.21 -23.03
N SER A 136 -4.91 8.75 -22.62
CA SER A 136 -3.63 9.03 -23.27
C SER A 136 -3.55 8.37 -24.65
N ALA A 137 -2.43 8.58 -25.36
CA ALA A 137 -2.13 7.86 -26.60
C ALA A 137 -2.08 6.33 -26.42
N ARG A 138 -1.93 5.84 -25.17
CA ARG A 138 -1.99 4.41 -24.80
C ARG A 138 -3.43 3.92 -24.55
N GLY A 139 -4.42 4.81 -24.57
CA GLY A 139 -5.82 4.52 -24.24
C GLY A 139 -6.08 4.42 -22.74
N GLU A 140 -5.17 4.88 -21.88
CA GLU A 140 -5.26 4.79 -20.42
C GLU A 140 -5.58 6.15 -19.79
N LEU A 141 -6.38 6.15 -18.71
CA LEU A 141 -6.60 7.28 -17.81
C LEU A 141 -5.39 7.36 -16.86
N GLU A 142 -4.39 8.13 -17.25
CA GLU A 142 -3.10 8.17 -16.56
C GLU A 142 -3.18 8.94 -15.25
N ILE A 143 -2.55 8.39 -14.19
CA ILE A 143 -2.38 9.09 -12.92
C ILE A 143 -1.48 10.33 -13.08
N THR A 144 -0.58 10.31 -14.05
CA THR A 144 0.26 11.47 -14.40
C THR A 144 -0.58 12.67 -14.80
N SER A 145 -1.70 12.49 -15.52
CA SER A 145 -2.61 13.58 -15.88
C SER A 145 -3.31 14.19 -14.67
N VAL A 146 -3.65 13.38 -13.67
CA VAL A 146 -4.16 13.87 -12.37
C VAL A 146 -3.08 14.71 -11.67
N ASN A 147 -1.88 14.18 -11.54
CA ASN A 147 -0.75 14.90 -10.90
C ASN A 147 -0.39 16.19 -11.66
N GLU A 148 -0.49 16.20 -12.98
CA GLU A 148 -0.25 17.39 -13.79
C GLU A 148 -1.30 18.48 -13.54
N ALA A 149 -2.57 18.12 -13.34
CA ALA A 149 -3.60 19.06 -12.93
C ALA A 149 -3.30 19.73 -11.59
N TYR A 150 -2.82 18.95 -10.58
CA TYR A 150 -2.35 19.50 -9.30
C TYR A 150 -1.08 20.36 -9.48
N LEU A 151 -0.16 19.97 -10.35
CA LEU A 151 1.04 20.73 -10.65
C LEU A 151 0.70 22.11 -11.23
N GLN A 152 -0.20 22.16 -12.21
CA GLN A 152 -0.66 23.42 -12.82
C GLN A 152 -1.37 24.36 -11.83
N ARG A 153 -2.06 23.79 -10.84
CA ARG A 153 -2.69 24.53 -9.72
C ARG A 153 -1.67 24.97 -8.66
N GLY A 154 -0.41 24.54 -8.75
CA GLY A 154 0.62 24.80 -7.74
C GLY A 154 0.38 24.07 -6.42
N GLN A 155 -0.39 22.98 -6.45
CA GLN A 155 -0.82 22.18 -5.27
C GLN A 155 -0.10 20.84 -5.17
N LEU A 156 0.70 20.44 -6.18
CA LEU A 156 1.46 19.19 -6.13
C LEU A 156 2.67 19.31 -5.21
N HIS A 157 2.77 18.39 -4.25
CA HIS A 157 3.90 18.22 -3.35
C HIS A 157 4.55 16.87 -3.57
N VAL A 158 5.84 16.75 -3.30
CA VAL A 158 6.61 15.52 -3.44
C VAL A 158 7.37 15.27 -2.15
N GLU A 159 7.32 14.04 -1.69
CA GLU A 159 8.20 13.53 -0.64
C GLU A 159 9.25 12.60 -1.26
N ARG A 160 10.51 12.78 -0.91
CA ARG A 160 11.59 11.92 -1.40
C ARG A 160 11.82 10.74 -0.47
N MET A 161 11.96 9.58 -1.04
CA MET A 161 12.49 8.41 -0.33
C MET A 161 13.99 8.61 -0.15
N SER A 162 14.43 8.83 1.10
CA SER A 162 15.81 9.07 1.44
C SER A 162 16.62 7.77 1.55
N ARG A 163 17.89 7.89 1.93
CA ARG A 163 18.74 6.72 2.22
C ARG A 163 18.11 5.84 3.30
N GLY A 164 18.13 4.53 3.08
CA GLY A 164 17.50 3.55 3.96
C GLY A 164 16.06 3.24 3.61
N TYR A 165 15.50 3.89 2.58
CA TYR A 165 14.18 3.57 2.04
C TYR A 165 14.34 2.68 0.80
N ALA A 166 13.57 1.60 0.74
CA ALA A 166 13.50 0.73 -0.42
C ALA A 166 12.09 0.78 -1.01
N TRP A 167 12.03 0.94 -2.32
CA TRP A 167 10.83 0.75 -3.12
C TRP A 167 11.08 -0.34 -4.15
N LEU A 168 10.22 -1.33 -4.21
CA LEU A 168 10.31 -2.47 -5.09
C LEU A 168 8.99 -2.58 -5.86
N ASP A 169 9.09 -2.52 -7.18
CA ASP A 169 8.00 -2.84 -8.10
C ASP A 169 8.14 -4.31 -8.51
N THR A 170 7.14 -5.11 -8.20
CA THR A 170 7.13 -6.55 -8.48
C THR A 170 6.56 -6.87 -9.88
N GLY A 171 6.87 -6.03 -10.87
CA GLY A 171 6.34 -6.09 -12.25
C GLY A 171 6.71 -7.34 -13.03
N THR A 172 7.90 -7.90 -12.80
CA THR A 172 8.46 -9.05 -13.49
C THR A 172 8.69 -10.23 -12.55
N HIS A 173 9.01 -11.42 -13.10
CA HIS A 173 9.39 -12.57 -12.27
C HIS A 173 10.68 -12.33 -11.49
N ASP A 174 11.66 -11.67 -12.10
CA ASP A 174 12.94 -11.35 -11.46
C ASP A 174 12.74 -10.35 -10.32
N SER A 175 11.98 -9.26 -10.54
CA SER A 175 11.69 -8.28 -9.47
C SER A 175 10.84 -8.87 -8.33
N LEU A 176 9.98 -9.86 -8.61
CA LEU A 176 9.26 -10.60 -7.57
C LEU A 176 10.21 -11.45 -6.72
N LEU A 177 11.19 -12.09 -7.34
CA LEU A 177 12.22 -12.87 -6.65
C LEU A 177 13.11 -11.95 -5.79
N GLU A 178 13.59 -10.85 -6.35
CA GLU A 178 14.38 -9.83 -5.63
C GLU A 178 13.63 -9.29 -4.40
N ALA A 179 12.34 -8.96 -4.56
CA ALA A 179 11.51 -8.52 -3.44
C ALA A 179 11.38 -9.60 -2.35
N SER A 180 11.25 -10.87 -2.75
CA SER A 180 11.16 -12.00 -1.82
C SER A 180 12.47 -12.20 -1.04
N GLU A 181 13.61 -12.09 -1.71
CA GLU A 181 14.95 -12.19 -1.08
C GLU A 181 15.22 -11.00 -0.15
N PHE A 182 14.81 -9.79 -0.56
CA PHE A 182 14.92 -8.59 0.27
C PHE A 182 14.15 -8.75 1.58
N VAL A 183 12.87 -9.11 1.51
CA VAL A 183 12.02 -9.33 2.68
C VAL A 183 12.58 -10.44 3.57
N ARG A 184 12.96 -11.58 2.98
CA ARG A 184 13.58 -12.69 3.71
C ARG A 184 14.82 -12.24 4.48
N THR A 185 15.71 -11.51 3.84
CA THR A 185 16.94 -11.02 4.45
C THR A 185 16.66 -10.09 5.62
N LEU A 186 15.74 -9.12 5.44
CA LEU A 186 15.34 -8.21 6.52
C LEU A 186 14.76 -8.97 7.72
N GLN A 187 13.79 -9.85 7.49
CA GLN A 187 13.16 -10.62 8.56
C GLN A 187 14.17 -11.47 9.35
N HIS A 188 15.08 -12.13 8.64
CA HIS A 188 16.12 -12.95 9.27
C HIS A 188 17.17 -12.14 10.04
N ARG A 189 17.53 -10.95 9.55
CA ARG A 189 18.58 -10.13 10.16
C ARG A 189 18.09 -9.25 11.30
N GLN A 190 16.87 -8.72 11.17
CA GLN A 190 16.31 -7.78 12.15
C GLN A 190 15.38 -8.46 13.16
N GLY A 191 14.97 -9.71 12.91
CA GLY A 191 14.05 -10.44 13.79
C GLY A 191 12.64 -9.85 13.83
N LEU A 192 12.26 -9.05 12.82
CA LEU A 192 10.94 -8.46 12.67
C LEU A 192 10.17 -9.10 11.50
N GLN A 193 8.88 -8.93 11.48
CA GLN A 193 8.03 -9.36 10.35
C GLN A 193 7.69 -8.14 9.49
N VAL A 194 8.09 -8.17 8.20
CA VAL A 194 7.71 -7.11 7.25
C VAL A 194 6.26 -7.30 6.83
N ALA A 195 5.46 -6.23 6.82
CA ALA A 195 4.04 -6.24 6.44
C ALA A 195 3.18 -7.28 7.20
N CYS A 196 3.46 -7.48 8.48
CA CYS A 196 2.62 -8.29 9.36
C CYS A 196 1.41 -7.47 9.79
N LEU A 197 0.25 -7.69 9.16
CA LEU A 197 -0.93 -6.84 9.36
C LEU A 197 -1.44 -6.91 10.80
N GLU A 198 -1.41 -8.09 11.44
CA GLU A 198 -1.82 -8.25 12.83
C GLU A 198 -0.86 -7.53 13.81
N GLU A 199 0.47 -7.56 13.55
CA GLU A 199 1.44 -6.81 14.35
C GLU A 199 1.17 -5.31 14.24
N ILE A 200 1.00 -4.79 13.00
CA ILE A 200 0.71 -3.38 12.77
C ILE A 200 -0.62 -2.99 13.41
N ALA A 201 -1.67 -3.81 13.23
CA ALA A 201 -2.99 -3.57 13.83
C ALA A 201 -2.92 -3.47 15.36
N TYR A 202 -2.15 -4.33 16.00
CA TYR A 202 -1.95 -4.31 17.44
C TYR A 202 -1.15 -3.08 17.90
N LEU A 203 -0.05 -2.78 17.22
CA LEU A 203 0.79 -1.62 17.54
C LEU A 203 0.08 -0.30 17.30
N GLN A 204 -0.83 -0.23 16.34
CA GLN A 204 -1.68 0.93 16.05
C GLN A 204 -2.97 0.97 16.90
N HIS A 205 -3.17 0.01 17.80
CA HIS A 205 -4.39 -0.14 18.62
C HIS A 205 -5.68 -0.33 17.80
N PHE A 206 -5.58 -0.94 16.61
CA PHE A 206 -6.74 -1.31 15.81
C PHE A 206 -7.39 -2.59 16.33
N ILE A 207 -6.59 -3.49 16.92
CA ILE A 207 -7.04 -4.71 17.58
C ILE A 207 -6.50 -4.80 19.02
N SER A 208 -7.21 -5.56 19.86
CA SER A 208 -6.80 -5.86 21.23
C SER A 208 -5.72 -6.95 21.29
N ARG A 209 -5.09 -7.11 22.48
CA ARG A 209 -4.17 -8.21 22.76
C ARG A 209 -4.85 -9.59 22.59
N ASP A 210 -6.10 -9.72 23.06
CA ASP A 210 -6.82 -10.98 22.96
C ASP A 210 -7.11 -11.38 21.51
N GLN A 211 -7.43 -10.39 20.67
CA GLN A 211 -7.59 -10.60 19.22
C GLN A 211 -6.25 -11.01 18.58
N LEU A 212 -5.12 -10.39 18.97
CA LEU A 212 -3.80 -10.78 18.50
C LEU A 212 -3.46 -12.22 18.89
N VAL A 213 -3.73 -12.61 20.15
CA VAL A 213 -3.53 -13.99 20.65
C VAL A 213 -4.37 -14.98 19.85
N ALA A 214 -5.66 -14.70 19.65
CA ALA A 214 -6.54 -15.57 18.87
C ALA A 214 -6.02 -15.78 17.43
N ARG A 215 -5.50 -14.72 16.79
CA ARG A 215 -4.85 -14.83 15.47
C ARG A 215 -3.58 -15.67 15.54
N GLY A 216 -2.74 -15.45 16.54
CA GLY A 216 -1.52 -16.23 16.75
C GLY A 216 -1.78 -17.72 16.95
N GLU A 217 -2.83 -18.07 17.71
CA GLU A 217 -3.26 -19.46 17.94
C GLU A 217 -3.77 -20.12 16.65
N MET A 218 -4.51 -19.39 15.80
CA MET A 218 -4.96 -19.88 14.50
C MET A 218 -3.78 -20.33 13.62
N PHE A 219 -2.64 -19.65 13.71
CA PHE A 219 -1.44 -19.94 12.93
C PHE A 219 -0.30 -20.53 13.77
N ALA A 220 -0.57 -21.10 14.94
CA ALA A 220 0.43 -21.53 15.94
C ALA A 220 1.50 -22.49 15.40
N LYS A 221 1.20 -23.25 14.35
CA LYS A 221 2.12 -24.19 13.71
C LYS A 221 3.12 -23.52 12.75
N THR A 222 2.99 -22.21 12.51
CA THR A 222 3.82 -21.44 11.56
C THR A 222 4.72 -20.46 12.33
N ALA A 223 5.84 -20.07 11.73
CA ALA A 223 6.69 -19.00 12.26
C ALA A 223 5.92 -17.67 12.40
N TYR A 224 4.97 -17.41 11.50
CA TYR A 224 4.10 -16.24 11.55
C TYR A 224 3.26 -16.21 12.84
N GLY A 225 2.52 -17.27 13.14
CA GLY A 225 1.71 -17.35 14.35
C GLY A 225 2.53 -17.31 15.64
N GLN A 226 3.70 -17.98 15.65
CA GLN A 226 4.63 -17.93 16.79
C GLN A 226 5.14 -16.50 17.04
N ASN A 227 5.37 -15.71 15.99
CA ASN A 227 5.73 -14.29 16.15
C ASN A 227 4.60 -13.49 16.79
N LEU A 228 3.33 -13.69 16.38
CA LEU A 228 2.18 -13.01 16.98
C LEU A 228 2.03 -13.35 18.48
N LEU A 229 2.18 -14.63 18.82
CA LEU A 229 2.11 -15.08 20.21
C LEU A 229 3.27 -14.53 21.06
N ARG A 230 4.47 -14.39 20.49
CA ARG A 230 5.62 -13.76 21.15
C ARG A 230 5.35 -12.28 21.39
N LEU A 231 4.89 -11.56 20.37
CA LEU A 231 4.54 -10.14 20.45
C LEU A 231 3.48 -9.86 21.52
N ALA A 232 2.49 -10.72 21.64
CA ALA A 232 1.44 -10.59 22.65
C ALA A 232 1.98 -10.73 24.11
N ARG A 233 3.21 -11.23 24.30
CA ARG A 233 3.85 -11.38 25.62
C ARG A 233 4.85 -10.25 25.93
N GLU A 234 5.16 -9.40 24.95
CA GLU A 234 6.09 -8.28 25.12
C GLU A 234 5.52 -7.25 26.11
N SER A 235 6.44 -6.58 26.83
CA SER A 235 6.08 -5.49 27.73
C SER A 235 5.67 -4.22 26.96
N GLU A 236 4.98 -3.29 27.63
CA GLU A 236 4.66 -1.98 27.04
C GLU A 236 5.93 -1.20 26.62
N ASP A 237 7.04 -1.36 27.35
CA ASP A 237 8.28 -0.69 27.00
C ASP A 237 8.89 -1.27 25.72
N ASP A 238 8.87 -2.61 25.55
CA ASP A 238 9.30 -3.25 24.30
C ASP A 238 8.42 -2.83 23.10
N LEU A 239 7.12 -2.75 23.32
CA LEU A 239 6.17 -2.31 22.28
C LEU A 239 6.38 -0.84 21.89
N ARG A 240 6.75 0.04 22.83
CA ARG A 240 7.12 1.44 22.51
C ARG A 240 8.35 1.51 21.61
N LEU A 241 9.37 0.70 21.88
CA LEU A 241 10.57 0.64 21.05
C LEU A 241 10.24 0.20 19.61
N ARG A 242 9.30 -0.74 19.44
CA ARG A 242 8.84 -1.17 18.10
C ARG A 242 8.09 -0.07 17.35
N ARG A 243 7.36 0.79 18.07
CA ARG A 243 6.61 1.92 17.48
C ARG A 243 7.55 3.06 17.05
N GLY A 244 8.84 3.02 17.38
CA GLY A 244 9.80 4.09 17.07
C GLY A 244 9.54 5.38 17.85
N LYS A 245 8.95 5.29 19.04
CA LYS A 245 8.63 6.43 19.92
C LYS A 245 9.47 6.40 21.17
#